data_0ef795acf447018c64a69139aedf53b8
#
_entry.id   0ef795acf447018c64a69139aedf53b8
#
_cell.length_a   1.000
_cell.length_b   1.000
_cell.length_c   1.000
_cell.angle_alpha   90.00
_cell.angle_beta   90.00
_cell.angle_gamma   90.00
#
_symmetry.space_group_name_H-M   'P 1'
#
loop_
_entity.id
_entity.type
_entity.pdbx_description
1 polymer ?
#
loop_
_entity_poly.entity_id
_entity_poly.type
_entity_poly.pdbx_seq_one_letter_code
_entity_poly.pdbx_strand_id
1 'polypeptide(L)'
;QLALTNEKNSAKTAVKIGAGKTAQLHVGYTSQGLDEWRYSFGTTDVTQVKNFDLHITTNFKDIDFPENTLSATEKRETSNGWTLDWSYKNLLSGYQIAMAMPEKLQPGPLAGRISFFAPVSLLFFFFLMLIITTMRGIDLHPMNYFFLAAAFFSFHLLMAYLVDHISIHASFAIAAAVSVFLVVSYLRLVVGIRFASREAALAQFIYLIMFSYAFFLKGFTGLAITIGSVLTLFVVMQVTGRVRWAEKFAGHIPA
;
A
#
# COMPACT_ATOMS: atom_id res chain seq x y z
N GLN A 1 43.91 5.34 -13.77
CA GLN A 1 43.00 5.65 -12.64
C GLN A 1 43.50 6.92 -11.96
N LEU A 2 42.58 7.86 -11.70
CA LEU A 2 42.88 9.09 -11.00
C LEU A 2 42.91 8.82 -9.50
N ALA A 3 43.81 9.47 -8.77
CA ALA A 3 43.83 9.40 -7.32
C ALA A 3 42.62 10.16 -6.76
N LEU A 4 41.80 9.49 -5.97
CA LEU A 4 40.64 10.05 -5.31
C LEU A 4 40.98 10.39 -3.86
N THR A 5 40.67 11.59 -3.44
CA THR A 5 40.69 11.98 -2.03
C THR A 5 39.27 11.82 -1.48
N ASN A 6 39.10 10.86 -0.58
CA ASN A 6 37.82 10.57 0.04
C ASN A 6 37.62 11.45 1.27
N GLU A 7 36.56 12.27 1.27
CA GLU A 7 36.02 12.97 2.42
C GLU A 7 34.74 12.25 2.89
N LYS A 8 34.27 12.56 4.11
CA LYS A 8 33.17 11.84 4.78
C LYS A 8 31.90 11.67 3.92
N ASN A 9 31.64 12.60 2.98
CA ASN A 9 30.44 12.58 2.10
C ASN A 9 30.78 12.93 0.63
N SER A 10 32.03 12.98 0.25
CA SER A 10 32.45 13.32 -1.11
C SER A 10 33.78 12.68 -1.50
N ALA A 11 33.91 12.35 -2.76
CA ALA A 11 35.17 11.96 -3.37
C ALA A 11 35.60 13.07 -4.34
N LYS A 12 36.83 13.54 -4.19
CA LYS A 12 37.39 14.64 -4.99
C LYS A 12 38.63 14.20 -5.73
N THR A 13 38.77 14.67 -6.95
CA THR A 13 40.01 14.55 -7.72
C THR A 13 40.24 15.81 -8.53
N ALA A 14 41.50 16.15 -8.74
CA ALA A 14 41.90 17.28 -9.57
C ALA A 14 42.57 16.79 -10.85
N VAL A 15 42.09 17.23 -12.00
CA VAL A 15 42.64 16.89 -13.30
C VAL A 15 43.10 18.19 -13.97
N LYS A 16 44.39 18.25 -14.37
CA LYS A 16 44.90 19.37 -15.17
C LYS A 16 44.65 19.11 -16.64
N ILE A 17 43.81 19.95 -17.25
CA ILE A 17 43.53 19.91 -18.68
C ILE A 17 44.28 21.06 -19.36
N GLY A 18 45.13 20.77 -20.32
CA GLY A 18 45.88 21.79 -21.06
C GLY A 18 44.93 22.67 -21.89
N ALA A 19 45.32 23.94 -22.09
CA ALA A 19 44.54 24.87 -22.90
C ALA A 19 44.25 24.33 -24.31
N GLY A 20 42.98 24.35 -24.73
CA GLY A 20 42.53 23.82 -26.03
C GLY A 20 42.40 22.29 -26.13
N LYS A 21 42.63 21.56 -25.03
CA LYS A 21 42.41 20.10 -24.99
C LYS A 21 41.08 19.78 -24.30
N THR A 22 40.46 18.69 -24.75
CA THR A 22 39.28 18.11 -24.12
C THR A 22 39.70 16.88 -23.29
N ALA A 23 39.01 16.66 -22.18
CA ALA A 23 39.17 15.45 -21.39
C ALA A 23 37.82 14.77 -21.22
N GLN A 24 37.84 13.45 -21.26
CA GLN A 24 36.65 12.64 -20.96
C GLN A 24 36.83 12.06 -19.57
N LEU A 25 35.83 12.28 -18.72
CA LEU A 25 35.78 11.71 -17.38
C LEU A 25 34.75 10.58 -17.37
N HIS A 26 35.21 9.41 -16.95
CA HIS A 26 34.33 8.27 -16.70
C HIS A 26 34.32 7.95 -15.21
N VAL A 27 33.14 7.97 -14.59
CA VAL A 27 32.94 7.64 -13.18
C VAL A 27 32.03 6.44 -13.10
N GLY A 28 32.49 5.39 -12.43
CA GLY A 28 31.69 4.19 -12.20
C GLY A 28 31.73 3.81 -10.72
N TYR A 29 30.60 3.42 -10.19
CA TYR A 29 30.51 2.89 -8.82
C TYR A 29 29.33 1.93 -8.69
N THR A 30 29.41 1.07 -7.67
CA THR A 30 28.30 0.21 -7.26
C THR A 30 27.70 0.80 -5.99
N SER A 31 26.40 0.93 -5.97
CA SER A 31 25.66 1.51 -4.85
C SER A 31 24.55 0.56 -4.41
N GLN A 32 24.30 0.50 -3.11
CA GLN A 32 23.15 -0.17 -2.53
C GLN A 32 22.22 0.92 -1.96
N GLY A 33 21.17 1.26 -2.71
CA GLY A 33 20.14 2.23 -2.32
C GLY A 33 19.11 1.61 -1.40
N LEU A 34 18.47 2.45 -0.57
CA LEU A 34 17.37 2.04 0.30
C LEU A 34 16.01 2.47 -0.25
N ASP A 35 15.88 3.74 -0.67
CA ASP A 35 14.61 4.32 -1.10
C ASP A 35 14.68 4.90 -2.51
N GLU A 36 15.63 5.79 -2.77
CA GLU A 36 15.77 6.50 -4.03
C GLU A 36 17.25 6.70 -4.39
N TRP A 37 17.58 6.56 -5.66
CA TRP A 37 18.84 7.01 -6.23
C TRP A 37 18.59 8.28 -7.05
N ARG A 38 19.42 9.30 -6.83
CA ARG A 38 19.27 10.60 -7.50
C ARG A 38 20.59 11.12 -8.03
N TYR A 39 20.59 11.61 -9.27
CA TYR A 39 21.68 12.32 -9.88
C TYR A 39 21.27 13.78 -10.14
N SER A 40 22.06 14.72 -9.59
CA SER A 40 21.85 16.14 -9.78
C SER A 40 22.89 16.70 -10.75
N PHE A 41 22.44 17.45 -11.75
CA PHE A 41 23.32 18.11 -12.73
C PHE A 41 24.05 19.33 -12.15
N GLY A 42 23.67 19.82 -11.00
CA GLY A 42 24.26 21.01 -10.36
C GLY A 42 23.41 21.54 -9.23
N THR A 43 23.80 22.68 -8.69
CA THR A 43 23.12 23.36 -7.57
C THR A 43 22.16 24.46 -8.05
N THR A 44 22.07 24.70 -9.35
CA THR A 44 21.20 25.74 -9.96
C THR A 44 19.90 25.10 -10.47
N ASP A 45 18.82 25.89 -10.47
CA ASP A 45 17.50 25.45 -10.89
C ASP A 45 17.42 24.96 -12.34
N VAL A 46 18.25 25.54 -13.23
CA VAL A 46 18.36 25.11 -14.63
C VAL A 46 19.83 24.99 -15.01
N THR A 47 20.20 23.83 -15.54
CA THR A 47 21.59 23.55 -15.95
C THR A 47 21.61 23.09 -17.40
N GLN A 48 22.61 23.58 -18.15
CA GLN A 48 22.91 23.09 -19.49
C GLN A 48 24.01 22.03 -19.41
N VAL A 49 23.72 20.85 -19.92
CA VAL A 49 24.66 19.73 -19.95
C VAL A 49 24.85 19.29 -21.40
N LYS A 50 26.10 19.11 -21.80
CA LYS A 50 26.47 18.65 -23.15
C LYS A 50 27.19 17.31 -23.09
N ASN A 51 26.88 16.44 -24.03
CA ASN A 51 27.48 15.11 -24.15
C ASN A 51 27.45 14.33 -22.83
N PHE A 52 26.26 14.15 -22.31
CA PHE A 52 26.03 13.41 -21.09
C PHE A 52 25.52 12.02 -21.41
N ASP A 53 26.19 11.03 -20.86
CA ASP A 53 25.79 9.63 -20.92
C ASP A 53 25.80 9.05 -19.50
N LEU A 54 24.69 8.45 -19.11
CA LEU A 54 24.53 7.72 -17.86
C LEU A 54 23.97 6.33 -18.18
N HIS A 55 24.65 5.33 -17.65
CA HIS A 55 24.25 3.94 -17.78
C HIS A 55 24.05 3.34 -16.38
N ILE A 56 22.86 2.82 -16.12
CA ILE A 56 22.53 2.15 -14.85
C ILE A 56 22.06 0.73 -15.13
N THR A 57 22.63 -0.23 -14.43
CA THR A 57 22.15 -1.60 -14.41
C THR A 57 21.60 -1.93 -13.04
N THR A 58 20.38 -2.45 -12.97
CA THR A 58 19.74 -2.90 -11.73
C THR A 58 19.70 -4.43 -11.68
N ASN A 59 19.70 -4.98 -10.46
CA ASN A 59 19.48 -6.40 -10.20
C ASN A 59 18.06 -6.66 -9.64
N PHE A 60 17.13 -5.75 -9.89
CA PHE A 60 15.72 -5.81 -9.50
C PHE A 60 14.85 -5.21 -10.61
N LYS A 61 13.61 -5.70 -10.72
CA LYS A 61 12.67 -5.32 -11.79
C LYS A 61 11.69 -4.22 -11.39
N ASP A 62 11.39 -4.11 -10.12
CA ASP A 62 10.41 -3.16 -9.57
C ASP A 62 11.08 -1.78 -9.42
N ILE A 63 11.00 -0.96 -10.46
CA ILE A 63 11.55 0.39 -10.50
C ILE A 63 10.46 1.39 -10.86
N ASP A 64 10.57 2.60 -10.32
CA ASP A 64 9.72 3.73 -10.67
C ASP A 64 10.57 5.00 -10.85
N PHE A 65 10.03 5.96 -11.59
CA PHE A 65 10.67 7.27 -11.79
C PHE A 65 9.83 8.31 -11.06
N PRO A 66 10.36 8.95 -9.99
CA PRO A 66 9.64 9.97 -9.25
C PRO A 66 9.16 11.12 -10.13
N GLU A 67 8.09 11.78 -9.72
CA GLU A 67 7.58 12.97 -10.40
C GLU A 67 8.67 14.06 -10.53
N ASN A 68 8.63 14.81 -11.63
CA ASN A 68 9.61 15.86 -11.94
C ASN A 68 11.05 15.36 -12.10
N THR A 69 11.22 14.12 -12.57
CA THR A 69 12.53 13.57 -12.92
C THR A 69 12.59 13.13 -14.38
N LEU A 70 13.81 13.04 -14.92
CA LEU A 70 14.06 12.56 -16.28
C LEU A 70 14.08 11.04 -16.27
N SER A 71 13.14 10.41 -16.95
CA SER A 71 13.17 8.97 -17.19
C SER A 71 14.22 8.57 -18.22
N ALA A 72 14.66 7.32 -18.19
CA ALA A 72 15.66 6.82 -19.12
C ALA A 72 15.24 6.99 -20.59
N THR A 73 16.20 7.35 -21.44
CA THR A 73 16.03 7.47 -22.89
C THR A 73 15.77 6.11 -23.51
N GLU A 74 16.50 5.09 -23.05
CA GLU A 74 16.29 3.69 -23.40
C GLU A 74 16.15 2.85 -22.14
N LYS A 75 15.23 1.89 -22.19
CA LYS A 75 14.95 0.93 -21.12
C LYS A 75 14.97 -0.48 -21.71
N ARG A 76 15.86 -1.31 -21.22
CA ARG A 76 15.98 -2.71 -21.65
C ARG A 76 15.81 -3.62 -20.44
N GLU A 77 14.81 -4.49 -20.48
CA GLU A 77 14.61 -5.49 -19.44
C GLU A 77 15.64 -6.62 -19.57
N THR A 78 16.23 -7.00 -18.46
CA THR A 78 17.15 -8.14 -18.36
C THR A 78 16.50 -9.26 -17.54
N SER A 79 17.12 -10.43 -17.48
CA SER A 79 16.59 -11.57 -16.71
C SER A 79 16.29 -11.20 -15.24
N ASN A 80 17.15 -10.38 -14.62
CA ASN A 80 17.09 -10.07 -13.19
C ASN A 80 16.81 -8.60 -12.86
N GLY A 81 16.64 -7.73 -13.86
CA GLY A 81 16.47 -6.30 -13.62
C GLY A 81 16.33 -5.49 -14.90
N TRP A 82 16.94 -4.30 -14.91
CA TRP A 82 16.89 -3.36 -16.02
C TRP A 82 18.27 -2.85 -16.37
N THR A 83 18.45 -2.52 -17.65
CA THR A 83 19.49 -1.65 -18.17
C THR A 83 18.83 -0.36 -18.61
N LEU A 84 19.27 0.75 -18.04
CA LEU A 84 18.71 2.09 -18.22
C LEU A 84 19.79 3.01 -18.75
N ASP A 85 19.51 3.67 -19.87
CA ASP A 85 20.43 4.57 -20.54
C ASP A 85 19.83 5.98 -20.62
N TRP A 86 20.59 7.00 -20.24
CA TRP A 86 20.29 8.41 -20.50
C TRP A 86 21.41 8.97 -21.36
N SER A 87 21.09 9.35 -22.57
CA SER A 87 22.06 9.93 -23.51
C SER A 87 21.55 11.26 -24.04
N TYR A 88 22.28 12.34 -23.77
CA TYR A 88 21.91 13.69 -24.15
C TYR A 88 23.10 14.40 -24.81
N LYS A 89 22.97 14.78 -26.09
CA LYS A 89 23.95 15.62 -26.78
C LYS A 89 23.95 17.06 -26.24
N ASN A 90 22.78 17.59 -25.94
CA ASN A 90 22.59 18.92 -25.34
C ASN A 90 21.29 18.90 -24.55
N LEU A 91 21.39 19.01 -23.24
CA LEU A 91 20.27 19.01 -22.32
C LEU A 91 20.22 20.34 -21.59
N LEU A 92 19.07 21.02 -21.67
CA LEU A 92 18.74 22.15 -20.82
C LEU A 92 17.58 21.72 -19.94
N SER A 93 17.79 21.52 -18.66
CA SER A 93 16.79 20.97 -17.77
C SER A 93 16.91 21.52 -16.36
N GLY A 94 15.77 21.76 -15.73
CA GLY A 94 15.64 21.92 -14.28
C GLY A 94 15.35 20.60 -13.55
N TYR A 95 15.11 19.52 -14.30
CA TYR A 95 14.84 18.22 -13.73
C TYR A 95 16.12 17.40 -13.53
N GLN A 96 16.15 16.63 -12.46
CA GLN A 96 17.21 15.70 -12.13
C GLN A 96 16.87 14.29 -12.67
N ILE A 97 17.85 13.41 -12.69
CA ILE A 97 17.59 12.00 -12.92
C ILE A 97 17.40 11.33 -11.56
N ALA A 98 16.29 10.61 -11.39
CA ALA A 98 16.08 9.80 -10.20
C ALA A 98 15.39 8.48 -10.54
N MET A 99 15.61 7.51 -9.69
CA MET A 99 15.01 6.19 -9.76
C MET A 99 14.62 5.77 -8.34
N ALA A 100 13.35 5.47 -8.15
CA ALA A 100 12.86 4.89 -6.91
C ALA A 100 13.25 3.41 -6.86
N MET A 101 13.80 3.00 -5.73
CA MET A 101 14.14 1.61 -5.45
C MET A 101 12.89 0.82 -5.08
N PRO A 102 12.86 -0.51 -5.29
CA PRO A 102 11.76 -1.32 -4.81
C PRO A 102 11.66 -1.17 -3.29
N GLU A 103 10.54 -0.63 -2.83
CA GLU A 103 10.26 -0.64 -1.41
C GLU A 103 10.19 -2.10 -0.93
N LYS A 104 11.10 -2.50 -0.07
CA LYS A 104 10.85 -3.66 0.79
C LYS A 104 9.56 -3.36 1.53
N LEU A 105 8.59 -4.26 1.46
CA LEU A 105 7.41 -4.21 2.32
C LEU A 105 7.90 -4.05 3.75
N GLN A 106 7.84 -2.82 4.27
CA GLN A 106 8.13 -2.56 5.67
C GLN A 106 6.89 -2.97 6.46
N PRO A 107 6.96 -4.04 7.24
CA PRO A 107 5.78 -4.65 7.84
C PRO A 107 5.06 -3.70 8.79
N GLY A 108 5.79 -2.96 9.62
CA GLY A 108 5.23 -2.04 10.61
C GLY A 108 4.41 -0.90 10.00
N PRO A 109 4.96 -0.08 9.08
CA PRO A 109 4.20 0.96 8.40
C PRO A 109 2.97 0.46 7.65
N LEU A 110 3.03 -0.72 7.02
CA LEU A 110 1.88 -1.30 6.34
C LEU A 110 0.79 -1.72 7.33
N ALA A 111 1.16 -2.38 8.43
CA ALA A 111 0.24 -2.71 9.52
C ALA A 111 -0.42 -1.46 10.11
N GLY A 112 0.37 -0.38 10.28
CA GLY A 112 -0.12 0.92 10.71
C GLY A 112 -1.16 1.51 9.76
N ARG A 113 -0.92 1.50 8.44
CA ARG A 113 -1.89 1.97 7.43
C ARG A 113 -3.19 1.16 7.46
N ILE A 114 -3.09 -0.17 7.50
CA ILE A 114 -4.27 -1.05 7.60
C ILE A 114 -5.08 -0.73 8.86
N SER A 115 -4.41 -0.56 10.00
CA SER A 115 -5.08 -0.24 11.28
C SER A 115 -5.68 1.15 11.30
N PHE A 116 -5.09 2.13 10.63
CA PHE A 116 -5.64 3.48 10.52
C PHE A 116 -6.99 3.50 9.79
N PHE A 117 -7.20 2.62 8.80
CA PHE A 117 -8.45 2.51 8.08
C PHE A 117 -9.47 1.56 8.72
N ALA A 118 -9.13 0.92 9.85
CA ALA A 118 -10.03 0.01 10.57
C ALA A 118 -11.40 0.60 10.90
N PRO A 119 -11.54 1.88 11.35
CA PRO A 119 -12.86 2.46 11.64
C PRO A 119 -13.78 2.49 10.42
N VAL A 120 -13.25 2.74 9.21
CA VAL A 120 -14.04 2.78 7.98
C VAL A 120 -14.55 1.39 7.62
N SER A 121 -13.70 0.38 7.66
CA SER A 121 -14.10 -1.00 7.36
C SER A 121 -15.05 -1.57 8.41
N LEU A 122 -14.87 -1.21 9.70
CA LEU A 122 -15.80 -1.56 10.77
C LEU A 122 -17.19 -0.91 10.57
N LEU A 123 -17.23 0.35 10.13
CA LEU A 123 -18.50 1.03 9.82
C LEU A 123 -19.28 0.28 8.75
N PHE A 124 -18.63 -0.11 7.64
CA PHE A 124 -19.27 -0.91 6.59
C PHE A 124 -19.69 -2.29 7.09
N PHE A 125 -18.88 -2.95 7.89
CA PHE A 125 -19.23 -4.22 8.52
C PHE A 125 -20.49 -4.09 9.38
N PHE A 126 -20.55 -3.09 10.26
CA PHE A 126 -21.72 -2.85 11.10
C PHE A 126 -22.95 -2.46 10.29
N PHE A 127 -22.76 -1.62 9.28
CA PHE A 127 -23.86 -1.23 8.40
C PHE A 127 -24.48 -2.46 7.71
N LEU A 128 -23.65 -3.35 7.17
CA LEU A 128 -24.13 -4.59 6.57
C LEU A 128 -24.79 -5.51 7.59
N MET A 129 -24.20 -5.68 8.76
CA MET A 129 -24.77 -6.46 9.85
C MET A 129 -26.15 -5.93 10.28
N LEU A 130 -26.28 -4.61 10.43
CA LEU A 130 -27.57 -3.96 10.76
C LEU A 130 -28.64 -4.26 9.69
N ILE A 131 -28.29 -4.15 8.42
CA ILE A 131 -29.23 -4.44 7.32
C ILE A 131 -29.65 -5.90 7.35
N ILE A 132 -28.70 -6.84 7.42
CA ILE A 132 -29.01 -8.27 7.40
C ILE A 132 -29.85 -8.66 8.60
N THR A 133 -29.53 -8.21 9.80
CA THR A 133 -30.26 -8.52 11.03
C THR A 133 -31.67 -7.95 10.99
N THR A 134 -31.82 -6.68 10.56
CA THR A 134 -33.15 -6.05 10.38
C THR A 134 -34.01 -6.79 9.35
N MET A 135 -33.44 -7.18 8.22
CA MET A 135 -34.17 -7.93 7.19
C MET A 135 -34.59 -9.33 7.68
N ARG A 136 -33.75 -9.99 8.47
CA ARG A 136 -34.00 -11.30 9.04
C ARG A 136 -34.90 -11.27 10.30
N GLY A 137 -35.17 -10.07 10.85
CA GLY A 137 -35.91 -9.93 12.11
C GLY A 137 -35.11 -10.47 13.30
N ILE A 138 -33.78 -10.33 13.27
CA ILE A 138 -32.88 -10.74 14.34
C ILE A 138 -32.60 -9.52 15.20
N ASP A 139 -32.98 -9.58 16.47
CA ASP A 139 -32.65 -8.55 17.45
C ASP A 139 -31.25 -8.78 18.03
N LEU A 140 -30.33 -7.90 17.66
CA LEU A 140 -29.00 -7.83 18.27
C LEU A 140 -28.96 -6.64 19.24
N HIS A 141 -28.74 -6.94 20.51
CA HIS A 141 -28.54 -5.90 21.51
C HIS A 141 -27.26 -5.09 21.20
N PRO A 142 -27.20 -3.77 21.48
CA PRO A 142 -26.01 -2.95 21.27
C PRO A 142 -24.72 -3.53 21.85
N MET A 143 -24.80 -4.24 22.97
CA MET A 143 -23.66 -4.95 23.55
C MET A 143 -23.08 -6.04 22.63
N ASN A 144 -23.91 -6.64 21.78
CA ASN A 144 -23.42 -7.63 20.81
C ASN A 144 -22.53 -6.96 19.76
N TYR A 145 -22.90 -5.75 19.30
CA TYR A 145 -22.07 -4.95 18.40
C TYR A 145 -20.74 -4.54 19.03
N PHE A 146 -20.73 -4.25 20.34
CA PHE A 146 -19.48 -4.00 21.08
C PHE A 146 -18.53 -5.20 21.02
N PHE A 147 -19.02 -6.42 21.29
CA PHE A 147 -18.19 -7.63 21.21
C PHE A 147 -17.76 -7.94 19.76
N LEU A 148 -18.61 -7.65 18.78
CA LEU A 148 -18.23 -7.75 17.35
C LEU A 148 -17.11 -6.76 17.01
N ALA A 149 -17.17 -5.52 17.50
CA ALA A 149 -16.10 -4.54 17.35
C ALA A 149 -14.80 -5.03 18.00
N ALA A 150 -14.86 -5.53 19.23
CA ALA A 150 -13.70 -6.05 19.92
C ALA A 150 -13.05 -7.22 19.16
N ALA A 151 -13.86 -8.15 18.65
CA ALA A 151 -13.39 -9.25 17.82
C ALA A 151 -12.82 -8.76 16.47
N PHE A 152 -13.39 -7.73 15.88
CA PHE A 152 -12.88 -7.09 14.65
C PHE A 152 -11.53 -6.42 14.91
N PHE A 153 -11.41 -5.63 15.96
CA PHE A 153 -10.15 -4.96 16.31
C PHE A 153 -9.06 -5.93 16.78
N SER A 154 -9.42 -7.12 17.24
CA SER A 154 -8.42 -8.16 17.59
C SER A 154 -7.53 -8.52 16.40
N PHE A 155 -8.05 -8.45 15.16
CA PHE A 155 -7.25 -8.59 13.94
C PHE A 155 -6.13 -7.57 13.88
N HIS A 156 -6.46 -6.28 14.03
CA HIS A 156 -5.49 -5.20 13.93
C HIS A 156 -4.44 -5.25 15.03
N LEU A 157 -4.89 -5.54 16.26
CA LEU A 157 -4.00 -5.68 17.40
C LEU A 157 -3.05 -6.86 17.22
N LEU A 158 -3.59 -8.03 16.89
CA LEU A 158 -2.79 -9.24 16.72
C LEU A 158 -1.81 -9.11 15.55
N MET A 159 -2.27 -8.54 14.42
CA MET A 159 -1.42 -8.29 13.26
C MET A 159 -0.26 -7.35 13.61
N ALA A 160 -0.53 -6.26 14.34
CA ALA A 160 0.49 -5.27 14.72
C ALA A 160 1.61 -5.88 15.56
N TYR A 161 1.29 -6.83 16.45
CA TYR A 161 2.31 -7.51 17.27
C TYR A 161 2.98 -8.69 16.56
N LEU A 162 2.24 -9.45 15.74
CA LEU A 162 2.80 -10.61 15.04
C LEU A 162 3.78 -10.20 13.95
N VAL A 163 3.59 -9.04 13.34
CA VAL A 163 4.40 -8.57 12.22
C VAL A 163 5.88 -8.37 12.57
N ASP A 164 6.18 -8.18 13.85
CA ASP A 164 7.55 -8.06 14.35
C ASP A 164 8.27 -9.43 14.49
N HIS A 165 7.49 -10.51 14.51
CA HIS A 165 8.02 -11.86 14.78
C HIS A 165 7.98 -12.79 13.57
N ILE A 166 7.00 -12.61 12.67
CA ILE A 166 6.79 -13.46 11.50
C ILE A 166 6.51 -12.63 10.26
N SER A 167 6.48 -13.27 9.08
CA SER A 167 6.19 -12.55 7.83
C SER A 167 4.81 -11.89 7.87
N ILE A 168 4.70 -10.72 7.23
CA ILE A 168 3.45 -9.94 7.21
C ILE A 168 2.26 -10.73 6.65
N HIS A 169 2.47 -11.60 5.66
CA HIS A 169 1.40 -12.44 5.11
C HIS A 169 0.93 -13.50 6.12
N ALA A 170 1.86 -14.11 6.87
CA ALA A 170 1.51 -15.05 7.93
C ALA A 170 0.80 -14.35 9.10
N SER A 171 1.29 -13.18 9.52
CA SER A 171 0.66 -12.32 10.54
C SER A 171 -0.77 -11.97 10.15
N PHE A 172 -0.97 -11.55 8.89
CA PHE A 172 -2.29 -11.23 8.34
C PHE A 172 -3.23 -12.45 8.38
N ALA A 173 -2.78 -13.60 7.89
CA ALA A 173 -3.60 -14.81 7.84
C ALA A 173 -4.01 -15.31 9.23
N ILE A 174 -3.07 -15.32 10.18
CA ILE A 174 -3.34 -15.73 11.57
C ILE A 174 -4.31 -14.75 12.23
N ALA A 175 -4.06 -13.44 12.12
CA ALA A 175 -4.92 -12.42 12.70
C ALA A 175 -6.34 -12.47 12.12
N ALA A 176 -6.47 -12.68 10.80
CA ALA A 176 -7.76 -12.85 10.13
C ALA A 176 -8.50 -14.09 10.62
N ALA A 177 -7.83 -15.22 10.71
CA ALA A 177 -8.42 -16.47 11.19
C ALA A 177 -8.94 -16.35 12.63
N VAL A 178 -8.14 -15.74 13.52
CA VAL A 178 -8.52 -15.51 14.93
C VAL A 178 -9.74 -14.58 15.01
N SER A 179 -9.74 -13.47 14.29
CA SER A 179 -10.85 -12.51 14.33
C SER A 179 -12.15 -13.13 13.80
N VAL A 180 -12.11 -13.85 12.68
CA VAL A 180 -13.29 -14.56 12.14
C VAL A 180 -13.77 -15.64 13.12
N PHE A 181 -12.86 -16.39 13.71
CA PHE A 181 -13.19 -17.38 14.72
C PHE A 181 -13.93 -16.76 15.92
N LEU A 182 -13.44 -15.62 16.43
CA LEU A 182 -14.08 -14.92 17.54
C LEU A 182 -15.50 -14.47 17.20
N VAL A 183 -15.71 -13.85 16.02
CA VAL A 183 -17.04 -13.40 15.58
C VAL A 183 -18.00 -14.58 15.41
N VAL A 184 -17.55 -15.63 14.71
CA VAL A 184 -18.39 -16.82 14.47
C VAL A 184 -18.72 -17.54 15.77
N SER A 185 -17.72 -17.72 16.65
CA SER A 185 -17.88 -18.35 17.96
C SER A 185 -18.89 -17.58 18.83
N TYR A 186 -18.79 -16.26 18.87
CA TYR A 186 -19.70 -15.43 19.63
C TYR A 186 -21.14 -15.43 19.05
N LEU A 187 -21.30 -15.13 17.75
CA LEU A 187 -22.60 -15.08 17.13
C LEU A 187 -23.30 -16.43 17.05
N ARG A 188 -22.56 -17.54 17.06
CA ARG A 188 -23.15 -18.88 17.19
C ARG A 188 -23.97 -19.00 18.47
N LEU A 189 -23.51 -18.40 19.56
CA LEU A 189 -24.21 -18.45 20.87
C LEU A 189 -25.42 -17.51 20.89
N VAL A 190 -25.33 -16.35 20.23
CA VAL A 190 -26.36 -15.31 20.26
C VAL A 190 -27.48 -15.55 19.27
N VAL A 191 -27.14 -15.91 18.02
CA VAL A 191 -28.10 -16.00 16.90
C VAL A 191 -28.20 -17.43 16.35
N GLY A 192 -27.09 -18.17 16.42
CA GLY A 192 -27.01 -19.52 15.89
C GLY A 192 -25.96 -19.69 14.78
N ILE A 193 -25.55 -20.95 14.58
CA ILE A 193 -24.39 -21.29 13.72
C ILE A 193 -24.60 -20.94 12.24
N ARG A 194 -25.83 -21.09 11.71
CA ARG A 194 -26.10 -20.83 10.29
C ARG A 194 -25.87 -19.37 9.93
N PHE A 195 -26.38 -18.45 10.75
CA PHE A 195 -26.17 -17.02 10.58
C PHE A 195 -24.69 -16.65 10.79
N ALA A 196 -24.09 -17.12 11.88
CA ALA A 196 -22.71 -16.81 12.23
C ALA A 196 -21.71 -17.25 11.15
N SER A 197 -21.86 -18.46 10.59
CA SER A 197 -20.90 -19.02 9.62
C SER A 197 -21.11 -18.57 8.18
N ARG A 198 -22.30 -18.12 7.81
CA ARG A 198 -22.58 -17.68 6.43
C ARG A 198 -22.62 -16.18 6.31
N GLU A 199 -23.58 -15.53 6.97
CA GLU A 199 -23.80 -14.09 6.79
C GLU A 199 -22.73 -13.26 7.52
N ALA A 200 -22.50 -13.52 8.80
CA ALA A 200 -21.53 -12.73 9.58
C ALA A 200 -20.08 -13.00 9.16
N ALA A 201 -19.72 -14.27 8.93
CA ALA A 201 -18.39 -14.61 8.46
C ALA A 201 -18.10 -14.04 7.06
N LEU A 202 -19.11 -14.06 6.14
CA LEU A 202 -18.96 -13.46 4.81
C LEU A 202 -18.81 -11.93 4.90
N ALA A 203 -19.63 -11.28 5.72
CA ALA A 203 -19.52 -9.84 5.95
C ALA A 203 -18.13 -9.46 6.49
N GLN A 204 -17.62 -10.21 7.45
CA GLN A 204 -16.29 -9.98 8.00
C GLN A 204 -15.19 -10.30 6.99
N PHE A 205 -15.34 -11.34 6.19
CA PHE A 205 -14.39 -11.67 5.13
C PHE A 205 -14.27 -10.51 4.14
N ILE A 206 -15.38 -9.93 3.71
CA ILE A 206 -15.38 -8.80 2.77
C ILE A 206 -14.76 -7.57 3.43
N TYR A 207 -15.28 -7.13 4.58
CA TYR A 207 -14.91 -5.82 5.14
C TYR A 207 -13.66 -5.84 6.01
N LEU A 208 -13.28 -6.96 6.60
CA LEU A 208 -12.02 -7.06 7.32
C LEU A 208 -10.92 -7.56 6.39
N ILE A 209 -11.11 -8.72 5.76
CA ILE A 209 -10.03 -9.41 5.06
C ILE A 209 -9.78 -8.78 3.70
N MET A 210 -10.78 -8.71 2.81
CA MET A 210 -10.58 -8.15 1.47
C MET A 210 -10.23 -6.66 1.52
N PHE A 211 -10.91 -5.88 2.37
CA PHE A 211 -10.64 -4.46 2.54
C PHE A 211 -9.22 -4.20 3.05
N SER A 212 -8.77 -4.94 4.07
CA SER A 212 -7.41 -4.84 4.58
C SER A 212 -6.36 -5.37 3.60
N TYR A 213 -6.70 -6.39 2.80
CA TYR A 213 -5.81 -6.94 1.79
C TYR A 213 -5.56 -5.97 0.63
N ALA A 214 -6.49 -5.04 0.35
CA ALA A 214 -6.31 -4.00 -0.65
C ALA A 214 -5.04 -3.16 -0.42
N PHE A 215 -4.56 -3.04 0.82
CA PHE A 215 -3.33 -2.31 1.16
C PHE A 215 -2.04 -3.00 0.69
N PHE A 216 -2.10 -4.28 0.33
CA PHE A 216 -0.99 -4.98 -0.31
C PHE A 216 -0.87 -4.68 -1.81
N LEU A 217 -1.92 -4.11 -2.43
CA LEU A 217 -1.94 -3.72 -3.83
C LEU A 217 -1.29 -2.34 -4.00
N LYS A 218 0.02 -2.32 -4.17
CA LYS A 218 0.79 -1.08 -4.37
C LYS A 218 0.21 -0.26 -5.54
N GLY A 219 0.01 1.04 -5.31
CA GLY A 219 -0.54 1.96 -6.32
C GLY A 219 -2.04 1.83 -6.58
N PHE A 220 -2.69 0.72 -6.21
CA PHE A 220 -4.11 0.46 -6.48
C PHE A 220 -4.99 0.42 -5.24
N THR A 221 -4.43 0.64 -4.04
CA THR A 221 -5.16 0.58 -2.77
C THR A 221 -6.42 1.43 -2.78
N GLY A 222 -6.30 2.71 -3.13
CA GLY A 222 -7.44 3.64 -3.16
C GLY A 222 -8.50 3.22 -4.17
N LEU A 223 -8.10 2.79 -5.35
CA LEU A 223 -9.00 2.32 -6.39
C LEU A 223 -9.77 1.06 -5.95
N ALA A 224 -9.06 0.08 -5.37
CA ALA A 224 -9.67 -1.16 -4.87
C ALA A 224 -10.70 -0.90 -3.77
N ILE A 225 -10.37 -0.03 -2.80
CA ILE A 225 -11.29 0.38 -1.72
C ILE A 225 -12.51 1.12 -2.29
N THR A 226 -12.30 2.05 -3.23
CA THR A 226 -13.39 2.82 -3.85
C THR A 226 -14.34 1.91 -4.63
N ILE A 227 -13.81 1.01 -5.46
CA ILE A 227 -14.64 0.04 -6.21
C ILE A 227 -15.42 -0.85 -5.24
N GLY A 228 -14.77 -1.39 -4.20
CA GLY A 228 -15.42 -2.21 -3.17
C GLY A 228 -16.55 -1.46 -2.45
N SER A 229 -16.33 -0.20 -2.10
CA SER A 229 -17.33 0.66 -1.45
C SER A 229 -18.53 0.95 -2.37
N VAL A 230 -18.28 1.28 -3.63
CA VAL A 230 -19.34 1.53 -4.64
C VAL A 230 -20.16 0.27 -4.90
N LEU A 231 -19.51 -0.88 -5.06
CA LEU A 231 -20.20 -2.17 -5.22
C LEU A 231 -21.05 -2.49 -4.00
N THR A 232 -20.53 -2.29 -2.80
CA THR A 232 -21.29 -2.46 -1.57
C THR A 232 -22.53 -1.59 -1.55
N LEU A 233 -22.37 -0.29 -1.82
CA LEU A 233 -23.48 0.66 -1.85
C LEU A 233 -24.54 0.21 -2.88
N PHE A 234 -24.12 -0.16 -4.07
CA PHE A 234 -25.01 -0.67 -5.11
C PHE A 234 -25.80 -1.90 -4.64
N VAL A 235 -25.12 -2.92 -4.10
CA VAL A 235 -25.78 -4.14 -3.61
C VAL A 235 -26.76 -3.83 -2.49
N VAL A 236 -26.33 -3.02 -1.52
CA VAL A 236 -27.20 -2.60 -0.41
C VAL A 236 -28.42 -1.84 -0.91
N MET A 237 -28.27 -0.90 -1.83
CA MET A 237 -29.41 -0.18 -2.43
C MET A 237 -30.40 -1.12 -3.13
N GLN A 238 -29.88 -2.11 -3.89
CA GLN A 238 -30.75 -3.08 -4.57
C GLN A 238 -31.52 -3.97 -3.59
N VAL A 239 -30.83 -4.43 -2.54
CA VAL A 239 -31.43 -5.33 -1.53
C VAL A 239 -32.43 -4.59 -0.65
N THR A 240 -32.13 -3.33 -0.30
CA THR A 240 -32.94 -2.55 0.64
C THR A 240 -34.02 -1.67 -0.02
N GLY A 241 -33.92 -1.47 -1.33
CA GLY A 241 -34.81 -0.55 -2.06
C GLY A 241 -36.30 -0.88 -1.99
N ARG A 242 -36.65 -2.14 -1.69
CA ARG A 242 -38.04 -2.59 -1.51
C ARG A 242 -38.47 -2.76 -0.04
N VAL A 243 -37.55 -2.46 0.91
CA VAL A 243 -37.84 -2.62 2.33
C VAL A 243 -38.61 -1.42 2.86
N ARG A 244 -39.78 -1.68 3.49
CA ARG A 244 -40.54 -0.65 4.19
C ARG A 244 -39.96 -0.45 5.60
N TRP A 245 -39.01 0.44 5.71
CA TRP A 245 -38.30 0.69 6.95
C TRP A 245 -39.19 1.12 8.11
N ALA A 246 -40.22 1.93 7.82
CA ALA A 246 -41.18 2.38 8.85
C ALA A 246 -41.89 1.19 9.53
N GLU A 247 -42.30 0.17 8.78
CA GLU A 247 -42.93 -1.03 9.34
C GLU A 247 -41.94 -1.89 10.15
N LYS A 248 -40.68 -1.95 9.70
CA LYS A 248 -39.64 -2.74 10.39
C LYS A 248 -39.24 -2.14 11.74
N PHE A 249 -39.26 -0.81 11.85
CA PHE A 249 -38.91 -0.12 13.10
C PHE A 249 -40.10 0.18 13.99
N ALA A 250 -41.33 0.19 13.46
CA ALA A 250 -42.56 0.44 14.26
C ALA A 250 -42.88 -0.68 15.28
N GLY A 251 -42.38 -1.91 15.05
CA GLY A 251 -42.57 -3.03 15.98
C GLY A 251 -41.73 -2.99 17.25
N HIS A 252 -40.90 -1.96 17.48
CA HIS A 252 -39.97 -1.83 18.60
C HIS A 252 -40.30 -0.70 19.57
N ILE A 253 -41.48 -0.06 19.45
CA ILE A 253 -41.92 0.92 20.44
C ILE A 253 -42.71 0.14 21.50
N PRO A 254 -42.17 -0.08 22.72
CA PRO A 254 -42.96 -0.62 23.81
C PRO A 254 -44.03 0.42 24.17
N ALA A 255 -45.27 -0.03 24.29
CA ALA A 255 -46.39 0.75 24.75
C ALA A 255 -46.16 1.21 26.22
#